data_9adcf431aece6e6077bbf948d4843f7c
#
_entry.id   9adcf431aece6e6077bbf948d4843f7c
#
_cell.length_a   1.000
_cell.length_b   1.000
_cell.length_c   1.000
_cell.angle_alpha   90.00
_cell.angle_beta   90.00
_cell.angle_gamma   90.00
#
_symmetry.space_group_name_H-M   'P 1'
#
loop_
_entity.id
_entity.type
_entity.pdbx_description
1 polymer ?
#
loop_
_entity_poly.entity_id
_entity_poly.type
_entity_poly.pdbx_seq_one_letter_code
_entity_poly.pdbx_strand_id
1 'polypeptide(L)'
;MMSRSRTYLAKNLDITGADLFRIETVNPYPTDYNECTVVAREELDNGIRPELSDTVENLDDYDVVFVGCPAWWHTAPMAIWSFLENSEHDFSDKIIVPFCTYASTYREETLAKIVELTPNSLHLQGFGTTGRNTNGVENWLRTIQVIR
;
A
#
# COMPACT_ATOMS: atom_id res chain seq x y z
N MET A 1 16.16 -6.52 8.46
CA MET A 1 15.33 -7.44 7.64
C MET A 1 14.52 -6.61 6.65
N MET A 2 14.76 -6.76 5.36
CA MET A 2 13.92 -6.12 4.35
C MET A 2 12.51 -6.72 4.44
N SER A 3 11.50 -5.88 4.64
CA SER A 3 10.12 -6.38 4.65
C SER A 3 9.82 -7.00 3.28
N ARG A 4 8.99 -8.04 3.26
CA ARG A 4 8.56 -8.71 2.02
C ARG A 4 7.95 -7.72 1.01
N SER A 5 7.30 -6.68 1.51
CA SER A 5 6.74 -5.58 0.73
C SER A 5 7.80 -4.79 -0.04
N ARG A 6 9.00 -4.64 0.51
CA ARG A 6 10.10 -3.89 -0.11
C ARG A 6 10.66 -4.56 -1.36
N THR A 7 10.79 -5.89 -1.33
CA THR A 7 11.25 -6.66 -2.50
C THR A 7 10.25 -6.60 -3.65
N TYR A 8 8.98 -6.61 -3.32
CA TYR A 8 7.87 -6.55 -4.27
C TYR A 8 7.76 -5.17 -4.94
N LEU A 9 7.87 -4.11 -4.15
CA LEU A 9 7.93 -2.73 -4.64
C LEU A 9 9.10 -2.53 -5.62
N ALA A 10 10.29 -3.01 -5.27
CA ALA A 10 11.46 -2.89 -6.13
C ALA A 10 11.22 -3.51 -7.52
N LYS A 11 10.58 -4.69 -7.59
CA LYS A 11 10.28 -5.32 -8.89
C LYS A 11 9.26 -4.53 -9.71
N ASN A 12 8.26 -3.96 -9.09
CA ASN A 12 7.30 -3.08 -9.78
C ASN A 12 8.00 -1.85 -10.38
N LEU A 13 8.90 -1.22 -9.63
CA LEU A 13 9.67 -0.08 -10.09
C LEU A 13 10.55 -0.43 -11.29
N ASP A 14 11.24 -1.59 -11.24
CA ASP A 14 12.10 -2.04 -12.33
C ASP A 14 11.31 -2.28 -13.63
N ILE A 15 10.07 -2.76 -13.53
CA ILE A 15 9.23 -3.05 -14.69
C ILE A 15 8.52 -1.81 -15.23
N THR A 16 7.99 -0.96 -14.33
CA THR A 16 7.14 0.18 -14.72
C THR A 16 7.90 1.48 -14.88
N GLY A 17 9.07 1.61 -14.27
CA GLY A 17 9.81 2.88 -14.18
C GLY A 17 9.12 3.92 -13.30
N ALA A 18 8.19 3.52 -12.45
CA ALA A 18 7.43 4.43 -11.60
C ALA A 18 8.32 5.07 -10.51
N ASP A 19 7.94 6.28 -10.10
CA ASP A 19 8.56 6.93 -8.95
C ASP A 19 8.07 6.28 -7.65
N LEU A 20 8.95 6.23 -6.65
CA LEU A 20 8.65 5.64 -5.35
C LEU A 20 8.50 6.70 -4.27
N PHE A 21 7.35 6.70 -3.62
CA PHE A 21 7.15 7.40 -2.35
C PHE A 21 6.99 6.37 -1.23
N ARG A 22 7.74 6.53 -0.16
CA ARG A 22 7.67 5.67 1.01
C ARG A 22 6.86 6.33 2.11
N ILE A 23 5.77 5.70 2.51
CA ILE A 23 4.95 6.16 3.63
C ILE A 23 5.66 5.81 4.94
N GLU A 24 6.01 6.83 5.71
CA GLU A 24 6.67 6.70 7.01
C GLU A 24 5.92 7.53 8.06
N THR A 25 5.86 7.01 9.27
CA THR A 25 5.27 7.71 10.41
C THR A 25 6.31 8.52 11.15
N VAL A 26 5.91 9.64 11.75
CA VAL A 26 6.78 10.48 12.59
C VAL A 26 7.41 9.65 13.72
N ASN A 27 6.61 8.80 14.36
CA ASN A 27 7.09 7.82 15.33
C ASN A 27 7.22 6.47 14.62
N PRO A 28 8.45 6.00 14.31
CA PRO A 28 8.64 4.75 13.60
C PRO A 28 8.05 3.55 14.36
N TYR A 29 7.52 2.59 13.61
CA TYR A 29 7.09 1.33 14.21
C TYR A 29 8.29 0.58 14.82
N PRO A 30 8.06 -0.14 15.93
CA PRO A 30 9.11 -0.96 16.53
C PRO A 30 9.72 -1.94 15.53
N THR A 31 11.02 -2.17 15.65
CA THR A 31 11.72 -3.17 14.82
C THR A 31 11.50 -4.60 15.31
N ASP A 32 11.19 -4.76 16.60
CA ASP A 32 10.76 -6.04 17.16
C ASP A 32 9.37 -6.41 16.64
N TYR A 33 9.24 -7.65 16.19
CA TYR A 33 7.99 -8.12 15.59
C TYR A 33 6.82 -8.08 16.57
N ASN A 34 7.01 -8.56 17.80
CA ASN A 34 5.94 -8.61 18.80
C ASN A 34 5.50 -7.22 19.22
N GLU A 35 6.45 -6.33 19.48
CA GLU A 35 6.14 -4.93 19.82
C GLU A 35 5.41 -4.22 18.69
N CYS A 36 5.84 -4.43 17.45
CA CYS A 36 5.17 -3.86 16.28
C CYS A 36 3.73 -4.36 16.15
N THR A 37 3.46 -5.64 16.40
CA THR A 37 2.10 -6.19 16.35
C THR A 37 1.19 -5.59 17.41
N VAL A 38 1.71 -5.30 18.60
CA VAL A 38 0.95 -4.65 19.68
C VAL A 38 0.58 -3.22 19.27
N VAL A 39 1.54 -2.43 18.82
CA VAL A 39 1.30 -1.04 18.38
C VAL A 39 0.28 -1.01 17.24
N ALA A 40 0.44 -1.86 16.23
CA ALA A 40 -0.48 -1.94 15.10
C ALA A 40 -1.90 -2.33 15.52
N ARG A 41 -2.04 -3.20 16.52
CA ARG A 41 -3.33 -3.59 17.07
C ARG A 41 -4.00 -2.44 17.85
N GLU A 42 -3.24 -1.74 18.66
CA GLU A 42 -3.75 -0.57 19.41
C GLU A 42 -4.22 0.54 18.46
N GLU A 43 -3.47 0.81 17.40
CA GLU A 43 -3.87 1.77 16.37
C GLU A 43 -5.20 1.38 15.72
N LEU A 44 -5.35 0.12 15.35
CA LEU A 44 -6.56 -0.37 14.72
C LEU A 44 -7.77 -0.31 15.68
N ASP A 45 -7.63 -0.84 16.89
CA ASP A 45 -8.72 -0.91 17.88
C ASP A 45 -9.21 0.47 18.31
N ASN A 46 -8.33 1.46 18.35
CA ASN A 46 -8.65 2.82 18.75
C ASN A 46 -8.88 3.77 17.54
N GLY A 47 -8.81 3.27 16.33
CA GLY A 47 -9.00 4.08 15.12
C GLY A 47 -7.97 5.20 14.97
N ILE A 48 -6.74 4.98 15.45
CA ILE A 48 -5.67 5.98 15.41
C ILE A 48 -5.20 6.17 13.96
N ARG A 49 -5.00 7.43 13.59
CA ARG A 49 -4.34 7.83 12.33
C ARG A 49 -2.95 8.31 12.68
N PRO A 50 -1.91 7.47 12.60
CA PRO A 50 -0.55 7.90 12.92
C PRO A 50 -0.12 9.05 12.02
N GLU A 51 0.57 10.03 12.61
CA GLU A 51 1.09 11.16 11.88
C GLU A 51 2.19 10.72 10.91
N LEU A 52 2.11 11.18 9.66
CA LEU A 52 3.09 10.88 8.64
C LEU A 52 4.21 11.89 8.63
N SER A 53 5.44 11.43 8.37
CA SER A 53 6.63 12.29 8.33
C SER A 53 6.70 13.15 7.07
N ASP A 54 6.00 12.76 6.01
CA ASP A 54 6.03 13.47 4.73
C ASP A 54 4.74 13.25 3.93
N THR A 55 4.51 14.11 2.93
CA THR A 55 3.40 14.04 1.98
C THR A 55 3.93 14.08 0.54
N VAL A 56 3.11 13.63 -0.41
CA VAL A 56 3.45 13.72 -1.85
C VAL A 56 3.03 15.09 -2.36
N GLU A 57 3.99 15.99 -2.57
CA GLU A 57 3.71 17.37 -3.01
C GLU A 57 3.25 17.46 -4.45
N ASN A 58 3.67 16.53 -5.31
CA ASN A 58 3.40 16.54 -6.74
C ASN A 58 2.46 15.41 -7.18
N LEU A 59 1.49 15.05 -6.35
CA LEU A 59 0.55 13.98 -6.66
C LEU A 59 -0.24 14.23 -7.97
N ASP A 60 -0.50 15.48 -8.30
CA ASP A 60 -1.20 15.88 -9.53
C ASP A 60 -0.46 15.51 -10.82
N ASP A 61 0.85 15.30 -10.74
CA ASP A 61 1.65 14.87 -11.90
C ASP A 61 1.43 13.40 -12.28
N TYR A 62 0.68 12.64 -11.46
CA TYR A 62 0.48 11.21 -11.64
C TYR A 62 -0.98 10.87 -11.89
N ASP A 63 -1.23 10.12 -12.96
CA ASP A 63 -2.55 9.58 -13.31
C ASP A 63 -2.79 8.21 -12.66
N VAL A 64 -1.75 7.43 -12.47
CA VAL A 64 -1.78 6.07 -11.94
C VAL A 64 -0.96 5.99 -10.66
N VAL A 65 -1.59 5.55 -9.58
CA VAL A 65 -0.96 5.42 -8.27
C VAL A 65 -1.06 3.99 -7.77
N PHE A 66 0.07 3.34 -7.62
CA PHE A 66 0.16 2.03 -6.98
C PHE A 66 0.21 2.21 -5.46
N VAL A 67 -0.74 1.65 -4.76
CA VAL A 67 -0.78 1.69 -3.29
C VAL A 67 -0.49 0.31 -2.75
N GLY A 68 0.64 0.16 -2.08
CA GLY A 68 1.12 -1.12 -1.59
C GLY A 68 1.40 -1.16 -0.09
N CYS A 69 1.01 -2.25 0.55
CA CYS A 69 1.22 -2.44 1.98
C CYS A 69 1.25 -3.92 2.37
N PRO A 70 1.75 -4.25 3.58
CA PRO A 70 1.49 -5.55 4.17
C PRO A 70 0.04 -5.64 4.69
N ALA A 71 -0.48 -6.85 4.80
CA ALA A 71 -1.71 -7.10 5.56
C ALA A 71 -1.37 -7.17 7.05
N TRP A 72 -1.88 -6.23 7.83
CA TRP A 72 -1.72 -6.16 9.28
C TRP A 72 -3.08 -6.24 9.97
N TRP A 73 -3.25 -7.22 10.85
CA TRP A 73 -4.52 -7.43 11.55
C TRP A 73 -5.72 -7.39 10.61
N HIS A 74 -5.64 -8.15 9.52
CA HIS A 74 -6.71 -8.37 8.54
C HIS A 74 -7.03 -7.18 7.62
N THR A 75 -6.21 -6.11 7.65
CA THR A 75 -6.46 -4.90 6.86
C THR A 75 -5.15 -4.22 6.46
N ALA A 76 -5.24 -3.09 5.77
CA ALA A 76 -4.11 -2.21 5.53
C ALA A 76 -3.66 -1.55 6.85
N PRO A 77 -2.35 -1.36 7.07
CA PRO A 77 -1.84 -0.64 8.23
C PRO A 77 -2.44 0.76 8.37
N MET A 78 -2.61 1.24 9.60
CA MET A 78 -3.24 2.55 9.85
C MET A 78 -2.46 3.72 9.23
N ALA A 79 -1.16 3.59 8.99
CA ALA A 79 -0.39 4.57 8.23
C ALA A 79 -0.90 4.73 6.77
N ILE A 80 -1.41 3.67 6.16
CA ILE A 80 -2.05 3.74 4.84
C ILE A 80 -3.36 4.51 4.91
N TRP A 81 -4.15 4.32 5.96
CA TRP A 81 -5.36 5.11 6.17
C TRP A 81 -5.02 6.60 6.32
N SER A 82 -3.99 6.92 7.14
CA SER A 82 -3.50 8.29 7.27
C SER A 82 -3.15 8.90 5.92
N PHE A 83 -2.45 8.16 5.07
CA PHE A 83 -2.01 8.61 3.75
C PHE A 83 -3.20 8.84 2.80
N LEU A 84 -4.11 7.88 2.71
CA LEU A 84 -5.23 7.95 1.77
C LEU A 84 -6.33 8.91 2.20
N GLU A 85 -6.49 9.14 3.50
CA GLU A 85 -7.47 10.09 4.07
C GLU A 85 -6.90 11.51 4.22
N ASN A 86 -5.60 11.73 3.96
CA ASN A 86 -4.98 13.04 4.09
C ASN A 86 -5.59 14.03 3.09
N SER A 87 -6.10 15.15 3.58
CA SER A 87 -6.73 16.19 2.76
C SER A 87 -5.77 16.89 1.78
N GLU A 88 -4.47 16.77 1.97
CA GLU A 88 -3.45 17.24 1.03
C GLU A 88 -3.30 16.34 -0.19
N HIS A 89 -3.82 15.12 -0.14
CA HIS A 89 -3.79 14.17 -1.24
C HIS A 89 -5.17 14.08 -1.91
N ASP A 90 -5.28 14.55 -3.13
CA ASP A 90 -6.46 14.38 -3.95
C ASP A 90 -6.28 13.22 -4.92
N PHE A 91 -6.99 12.12 -4.64
CA PHE A 91 -6.98 10.92 -5.49
C PHE A 91 -8.16 10.89 -6.48
N SER A 92 -8.98 11.94 -6.54
CA SER A 92 -10.12 12.00 -7.44
C SER A 92 -9.68 11.84 -8.89
N ASP A 93 -10.44 11.03 -9.63
CA ASP A 93 -10.19 10.70 -11.05
C ASP A 93 -8.86 10.00 -11.36
N LYS A 94 -8.05 9.69 -10.36
CA LYS A 94 -6.85 8.90 -10.53
C LYS A 94 -7.16 7.40 -10.60
N ILE A 95 -6.27 6.66 -11.22
CA ILE A 95 -6.33 5.21 -11.26
C ILE A 95 -5.52 4.66 -10.08
N ILE A 96 -6.19 4.01 -9.14
CA ILE A 96 -5.56 3.37 -7.99
C ILE A 96 -5.39 1.88 -8.28
N VAL A 97 -4.17 1.40 -8.08
CA VAL A 97 -3.82 -0.01 -8.27
C VAL A 97 -3.33 -0.57 -6.93
N PRO A 98 -4.20 -1.24 -6.17
CA PRO A 98 -3.82 -1.77 -4.87
C PRO A 98 -3.00 -3.04 -4.98
N PHE A 99 -1.99 -3.20 -4.11
CA PHE A 99 -1.30 -4.46 -3.95
C PHE A 99 -0.90 -4.70 -2.49
N CYS A 100 -0.77 -5.96 -2.12
CA CYS A 100 -0.38 -6.28 -0.75
C CYS A 100 0.50 -7.52 -0.65
N THR A 101 1.23 -7.59 0.46
CA THR A 101 1.87 -8.80 0.93
C THR A 101 1.12 -9.34 2.14
N TYR A 102 0.95 -10.65 2.22
CA TYR A 102 0.23 -11.31 3.30
C TYR A 102 0.90 -12.63 3.67
N ALA A 103 0.59 -13.16 4.84
CA ALA A 103 1.18 -14.42 5.31
C ALA A 103 0.47 -15.64 4.73
N SER A 104 -0.86 -15.71 4.91
CA SER A 104 -1.69 -16.84 4.45
C SER A 104 -3.10 -16.44 4.04
N THR A 105 -3.63 -15.36 4.62
CA THR A 105 -5.03 -14.92 4.47
C THR A 105 -5.12 -13.39 4.45
N TYR A 106 -6.34 -12.86 4.31
CA TYR A 106 -6.67 -11.42 4.37
C TYR A 106 -6.15 -10.58 3.21
N ARG A 107 -5.85 -11.22 2.09
CA ARG A 107 -5.51 -10.54 0.84
C ARG A 107 -6.67 -9.65 0.37
N GLU A 108 -7.85 -10.24 0.28
CA GLU A 108 -9.02 -9.54 -0.27
C GLU A 108 -9.46 -8.38 0.62
N GLU A 109 -9.47 -8.57 1.94
CA GLU A 109 -9.83 -7.52 2.89
C GLU A 109 -8.85 -6.35 2.85
N THR A 110 -7.56 -6.62 2.71
CA THR A 110 -6.52 -5.59 2.61
C THR A 110 -6.65 -4.79 1.32
N LEU A 111 -6.83 -5.46 0.18
CA LEU A 111 -7.04 -4.79 -1.11
C LEU A 111 -8.35 -3.99 -1.12
N ALA A 112 -9.42 -4.57 -0.59
CA ALA A 112 -10.72 -3.90 -0.51
C ALA A 112 -10.67 -2.63 0.34
N LYS A 113 -9.88 -2.61 1.41
CA LYS A 113 -9.73 -1.42 2.25
C LYS A 113 -9.07 -0.27 1.48
N ILE A 114 -8.06 -0.53 0.66
CA ILE A 114 -7.44 0.50 -0.17
C ILE A 114 -8.47 1.10 -1.14
N VAL A 115 -9.30 0.26 -1.75
CA VAL A 115 -10.39 0.71 -2.63
C VAL A 115 -11.41 1.55 -1.87
N GLU A 116 -11.84 1.11 -0.70
CA GLU A 116 -12.80 1.82 0.16
C GLU A 116 -12.30 3.22 0.55
N LEU A 117 -11.00 3.36 0.81
CA LEU A 117 -10.39 4.63 1.23
C LEU A 117 -10.16 5.60 0.06
N THR A 118 -10.40 5.19 -1.17
CA THR A 118 -10.27 6.02 -2.39
C THR A 118 -11.55 5.99 -3.23
N PRO A 119 -12.70 6.43 -2.66
CA PRO A 119 -14.02 6.23 -3.29
C PRO A 119 -14.23 7.03 -4.59
N ASN A 120 -13.47 8.10 -4.79
CA ASN A 120 -13.58 8.97 -5.97
C ASN A 120 -12.55 8.64 -7.07
N SER A 121 -11.83 7.54 -6.92
CA SER A 121 -10.82 7.07 -7.86
C SER A 121 -11.37 5.95 -8.73
N LEU A 122 -10.73 5.71 -9.87
CA LEU A 122 -10.88 4.48 -10.63
C LEU A 122 -9.98 3.39 -10.02
N HIS A 123 -10.40 2.14 -10.09
CA HIS A 123 -9.63 1.04 -9.50
C HIS A 123 -9.37 -0.05 -10.53
N LEU A 124 -8.12 -0.46 -10.64
CA LEU A 124 -7.73 -1.65 -11.40
C LEU A 124 -7.64 -2.86 -10.47
N GLN A 125 -7.64 -4.04 -11.07
CA GLN A 125 -7.49 -5.29 -10.33
C GLN A 125 -6.22 -5.27 -9.48
N GLY A 126 -6.37 -5.49 -8.19
CA GLY A 126 -5.26 -5.56 -7.25
C GLY A 126 -4.47 -6.85 -7.34
N PHE A 127 -3.30 -6.85 -6.71
CA PHE A 127 -2.43 -8.01 -6.62
C PHE A 127 -2.00 -8.27 -5.17
N GLY A 128 -1.93 -9.53 -4.82
CA GLY A 128 -1.41 -9.96 -3.52
C GLY A 128 -0.47 -11.13 -3.65
N THR A 129 0.59 -11.12 -2.82
CA THR A 129 1.57 -12.20 -2.78
C THR A 129 2.03 -12.47 -1.36
N THR A 130 2.46 -13.71 -1.10
CA THR A 130 3.11 -14.06 0.16
C THR A 130 4.55 -13.53 0.27
N GLY A 131 5.01 -12.81 -0.74
CA GLY A 131 6.33 -12.17 -0.77
C GLY A 131 7.49 -13.10 -1.13
N ARG A 132 7.21 -14.37 -1.38
CA ARG A 132 8.23 -15.36 -1.80
C ARG A 132 8.31 -15.54 -3.31
N ASN A 133 7.24 -15.19 -4.01
CA ASN A 133 7.14 -15.35 -5.45
C ASN A 133 6.68 -14.05 -6.10
N THR A 134 7.55 -13.45 -6.89
CA THR A 134 7.27 -12.23 -7.66
C THR A 134 6.96 -12.52 -9.13
N ASN A 135 6.90 -13.79 -9.54
CA ASN A 135 6.76 -14.17 -10.94
C ASN A 135 5.42 -13.73 -11.55
N GLY A 136 4.37 -13.57 -10.74
CA GLY A 136 3.05 -13.11 -11.19
C GLY A 136 2.94 -11.61 -11.45
N VAL A 137 3.92 -10.81 -11.04
CA VAL A 137 3.86 -9.34 -11.13
C VAL A 137 3.77 -8.86 -12.57
N GLU A 138 4.65 -9.35 -13.44
CA GLU A 138 4.68 -8.94 -14.84
C GLU A 138 3.38 -9.32 -15.56
N ASN A 139 2.88 -10.54 -15.35
CA ASN A 139 1.61 -10.99 -15.93
C ASN A 139 0.43 -10.13 -15.43
N TRP A 140 0.43 -9.79 -14.13
CA TRP A 140 -0.57 -8.90 -13.58
C TRP A 140 -0.54 -7.51 -14.21
N LEU A 141 0.65 -6.89 -14.33
CA LEU A 141 0.82 -5.58 -14.96
C LEU A 141 0.37 -5.57 -16.42
N ARG A 142 0.60 -6.66 -17.17
CA ARG A 142 0.09 -6.85 -18.53
C ARG A 142 -1.43 -6.98 -18.54
N THR A 143 -1.99 -7.75 -17.62
CA THR A 143 -3.44 -7.98 -17.52
C THR A 143 -4.20 -6.67 -17.24
N ILE A 144 -3.67 -5.81 -16.37
CA ILE A 144 -4.26 -4.49 -16.09
C ILE A 144 -3.83 -3.41 -17.09
N GLN A 145 -3.08 -3.77 -18.11
CA GLN A 145 -2.66 -2.91 -19.24
C GLN A 145 -1.77 -1.71 -18.84
N VAL A 146 -1.05 -1.82 -17.76
CA VAL A 146 -0.06 -0.81 -17.34
C VAL A 146 1.24 -0.94 -18.12
N ILE A 147 1.57 -2.14 -18.52
CA ILE A 147 2.68 -2.45 -19.45
C ILE A 147 2.19 -3.22 -20.66
N ARG A 148 2.96 -3.12 -21.75
CA ARG A 148 2.67 -3.83 -23.01
C ARG A 148 3.30 -5.21 -23.06
#